data_847e72b50fdba818f1a9701ad1363642
#
_entry.id   847e72b50fdba818f1a9701ad1363642
#
_cell.length_a   1.000
_cell.length_b   1.000
_cell.length_c   1.000
_cell.angle_alpha   90.00
_cell.angle_beta   90.00
_cell.angle_gamma   90.00
#
_symmetry.space_group_name_H-M   'P 1'
#
loop_
_entity.id
_entity.type
_entity.pdbx_description
1 polymer ?
#
loop_
_entity_poly.entity_id
_entity_poly.type
_entity_poly.pdbx_seq_one_letter_code
_entity_poly.pdbx_strand_id
1 'polypeptide(L)' 'PPSSAPAQAVAALISLGYSPSDAASAVARVDDTLSVQDIIKIALRSLSRA' A
#
# COMPACT_ATOMS: atom_id res chain seq x y z
N PRO A 1 -14.38 -12.56 -5.24
CA PRO A 1 -14.09 -11.35 -5.98
C PRO A 1 -12.60 -11.06 -5.98
N PRO A 2 -12.10 -10.42 -7.03
CA PRO A 2 -10.70 -10.05 -7.06
C PRO A 2 -10.40 -9.04 -5.97
N SER A 3 -9.17 -9.07 -5.49
CA SER A 3 -8.73 -8.10 -4.50
C SER A 3 -8.76 -6.70 -5.08
N SER A 4 -9.18 -5.75 -4.27
CA SER A 4 -9.15 -4.35 -4.67
C SER A 4 -7.71 -3.86 -4.82
N ALA A 5 -7.51 -2.74 -5.50
CA ALA A 5 -6.18 -2.17 -5.67
C ALA A 5 -5.52 -1.86 -4.31
N PRO A 6 -6.22 -1.26 -3.34
CA PRO A 6 -5.61 -1.07 -2.02
C PRO A 6 -5.19 -2.38 -1.35
N ALA A 7 -6.03 -3.41 -1.44
CA ALA A 7 -5.70 -4.70 -0.82
C ALA A 7 -4.46 -5.32 -1.46
N GLN A 8 -4.34 -5.22 -2.78
CA GLN A 8 -3.16 -5.71 -3.48
C GLN A 8 -1.92 -4.93 -3.09
N ALA A 9 -2.04 -3.62 -2.91
CA ALA A 9 -0.93 -2.79 -2.49
C ALA A 9 -0.45 -3.17 -1.10
N VAL A 10 -1.37 -3.42 -0.17
CA VAL A 10 -1.02 -3.87 1.18
C VAL A 10 -0.24 -5.18 1.11
N ALA A 11 -0.74 -6.14 0.33
CA ALA A 11 -0.06 -7.43 0.19
C ALA A 11 1.36 -7.27 -0.35
N ALA A 12 1.53 -6.38 -1.34
CA ALA A 12 2.85 -6.13 -1.92
C ALA A 12 3.80 -5.54 -0.88
N LEU A 13 3.33 -4.60 -0.06
CA LEU A 13 4.15 -3.98 0.97
C LEU A 13 4.56 -4.99 2.04
N ILE A 14 3.65 -5.88 2.41
CA ILE A 14 3.98 -6.95 3.36
C ILE A 14 5.08 -7.84 2.79
N SER A 15 5.00 -8.15 1.49
CA SER A 15 6.03 -8.94 0.82
C SER A 15 7.39 -8.25 0.85
N LEU A 16 7.40 -6.93 0.88
CA LEU A 16 8.64 -6.15 0.95
C LEU A 16 9.20 -6.05 2.36
N GLY A 17 8.49 -6.55 3.36
CA GLY A 17 8.98 -6.59 4.73
C GLY A 17 8.29 -5.64 5.70
N TYR A 18 7.30 -4.89 5.24
CA TYR A 18 6.56 -4.00 6.14
C TYR A 18 5.53 -4.81 6.94
N SER A 19 5.22 -4.36 8.14
CA SER A 19 4.19 -5.02 8.93
C SER A 19 2.82 -4.79 8.33
N PRO A 20 1.86 -5.71 8.53
CA PRO A 20 0.50 -5.52 8.02
C PRO A 20 -0.13 -4.21 8.50
N SER A 21 0.13 -3.84 9.75
CA SER A 21 -0.41 -2.60 10.31
C SER A 21 0.15 -1.37 9.60
N ASP A 22 1.46 -1.33 9.40
CA ASP A 22 2.11 -0.20 8.72
C ASP A 22 1.66 -0.12 7.26
N ALA A 23 1.61 -1.27 6.59
CA ALA A 23 1.18 -1.32 5.19
C ALA A 23 -0.25 -0.82 5.05
N ALA A 24 -1.16 -1.28 5.89
CA ALA A 24 -2.55 -0.86 5.83
C ALA A 24 -2.70 0.63 6.11
N SER A 25 -1.99 1.14 7.10
CA SER A 25 -2.05 2.57 7.43
C SER A 25 -1.55 3.44 6.29
N ALA A 26 -0.45 3.04 5.66
CA ALA A 26 0.11 3.80 4.55
C ALA A 26 -0.83 3.80 3.35
N VAL A 27 -1.38 2.65 3.02
CA VAL A 27 -2.28 2.52 1.87
C VAL A 27 -3.60 3.25 2.12
N ALA A 28 -4.07 3.27 3.37
CA ALA A 28 -5.33 3.96 3.69
C ALA A 28 -5.27 5.46 3.41
N ARG A 29 -4.09 6.03 3.35
CA ARG A 29 -3.90 7.47 3.07
C ARG A 29 -3.85 7.79 1.60
N VAL A 30 -3.81 6.77 0.75
CA VAL A 30 -3.67 6.95 -0.68
C VAL A 30 -5.04 6.85 -1.32
N ASP A 31 -5.25 7.63 -2.40
CA ASP A 31 -6.48 7.58 -3.18
C ASP A 31 -6.65 6.18 -3.76
N ASP A 32 -7.73 5.51 -3.42
CA ASP A 32 -7.97 4.13 -3.85
C ASP A 32 -8.44 4.02 -5.29
N THR A 33 -8.62 5.14 -5.98
CA THR A 33 -8.94 5.13 -7.40
C THR A 33 -7.71 5.00 -8.28
N LEU A 34 -6.52 5.10 -7.68
CA LEU A 34 -5.27 4.97 -8.41
C LEU A 34 -4.97 3.50 -8.72
N SER A 35 -4.04 3.28 -9.65
CA SER A 35 -3.59 1.92 -9.95
C SER A 35 -2.82 1.34 -8.76
N VAL A 36 -2.72 0.01 -8.71
CA VAL A 36 -1.95 -0.66 -7.67
C VAL A 36 -0.53 -0.12 -7.60
N GLN A 37 0.11 0.05 -8.76
CA GLN A 37 1.47 0.54 -8.82
C GLN A 37 1.62 1.92 -8.21
N ASP A 38 0.68 2.81 -8.52
CA ASP A 38 0.72 4.17 -7.98
C ASP A 38 0.49 4.16 -6.47
N ILE A 39 -0.45 3.35 -6.00
CA ILE A 39 -0.71 3.22 -4.57
C ILE A 39 0.55 2.75 -3.85
N ILE A 40 1.23 1.74 -4.40
CA ILE A 40 2.45 1.21 -3.80
C ILE A 40 3.53 2.28 -3.75
N LYS A 41 3.72 3.02 -4.83
CA LYS A 41 4.74 4.07 -4.88
C LYS A 41 4.51 5.14 -3.82
N ILE A 42 3.29 5.60 -3.70
CA ILE A 42 2.96 6.65 -2.74
C ILE A 42 3.10 6.12 -1.31
N ALA A 43 2.62 4.90 -1.07
CA ALA A 43 2.71 4.28 0.24
C ALA A 43 4.17 4.07 0.65
N LEU A 44 5.01 3.62 -0.27
CA LEU A 44 6.43 3.43 0.01
C LEU A 44 7.10 4.75 0.37
N ARG A 45 6.77 5.81 -0.34
CA ARG A 45 7.30 7.13 -0.05
C ARG A 45 6.92 7.56 1.37
N SER A 46 5.69 7.30 1.75
CA SER A 46 5.21 7.62 3.10
C SER A 46 5.94 6.79 4.15
N LEU A 47 6.12 5.51 3.90
CA LEU A 47 6.77 4.61 4.86
C LEU A 47 8.26 4.90 5.01
N SER A 48 8.92 5.32 3.94
CA SER A 48 10.36 5.58 3.98
C SER A 48 10.70 6.94 4.56
N ARG A 49 9.70 7.71 4.91
CA ARG A 49 9.88 9.06 5.43
C ARG A 49 10.21 9.10 6.90
N ALA A 50 10.04 8.03 7.58
CA ALA A 50 10.12 7.96 9.04
C ALA A 50 11.35 8.63 9.64
#